data_fd0bc16a86cf0c976f90e0a3e934784c
#
_entry.id   fd0bc16a86cf0c976f90e0a3e934784c
#
_cell.length_a   1.000
_cell.length_b   1.000
_cell.length_c   1.000
_cell.angle_alpha   90.00
_cell.angle_beta   90.00
_cell.angle_gamma   90.00
#
_symmetry.space_group_name_H-M   'P 1'
#
loop_
_entity.id
_entity.type
_entity.pdbx_description
1 polymer ?
#
loop_
_entity_poly.entity_id
_entity_poly.type
_entity_poly.pdbx_seq_one_letter_code
_entity_poly.pdbx_strand_id
1 'polypeptide(L)'
;WKTDGTSSGTVQLSNIDVIDEQSGVDFGMTQQSIYIYNLSQKTFFKSNYQPGGSSVISQNLAYNQFNNFYNFKNTLWFSSGIALFGSDGFEPWRCDGFQTVKTFDIYQGVAGSAPFGYFEINNDLYFFANNGGGVKLYKFNGDFTFNNSVNNNWSNGSNWNAGTTPLLTEDATIPSGFNINVDANAFANNLNVNSPLNLTTGNLNFRGNLSLNAPVTLNANNVNLKGKNAAILNGNAINYLTTNGAGTVNVENLNPTRGQVNLPIGTATNFNPITIENTGISDTFSVNVQEGISNTTGGAVNATWNISEAIAGDSNVNVSFTWNQTQENGLFNRNTAAVGHYYNTTWNSESSSIVTGTNPYTISATNISSFSPFGVLNQSALGLEDNNFVANQI
;
A
#
# COMPACT_ATOMS: atom_id res chain seq x y z
N TRP A 1 -2.73 -3.04 -30.24
CA TRP A 1 -2.40 -4.40 -30.65
C TRP A 1 -0.95 -4.71 -30.31
N LYS A 2 -0.67 -5.96 -29.91
CA LYS A 2 0.67 -6.53 -29.77
C LYS A 2 0.81 -7.63 -30.80
N THR A 3 1.97 -7.74 -31.45
CA THR A 3 2.24 -8.78 -32.45
C THR A 3 3.65 -9.36 -32.28
N ASP A 4 3.80 -10.63 -32.58
CA ASP A 4 5.07 -11.33 -32.80
C ASP A 4 5.38 -11.51 -34.29
N GLY A 5 4.59 -10.88 -35.18
CA GLY A 5 4.69 -10.99 -36.61
C GLY A 5 3.79 -12.08 -37.23
N THR A 6 3.08 -12.86 -36.42
CA THR A 6 2.12 -13.85 -36.89
C THR A 6 0.67 -13.40 -36.64
N SER A 7 -0.27 -13.94 -37.40
CA SER A 7 -1.70 -13.65 -37.16
C SER A 7 -2.21 -14.20 -35.83
N SER A 8 -1.70 -15.33 -35.36
CA SER A 8 -2.03 -15.94 -34.06
C SER A 8 -1.39 -15.22 -32.87
N GLY A 9 -0.23 -14.60 -33.07
CA GLY A 9 0.47 -13.80 -32.05
C GLY A 9 0.10 -12.31 -32.09
N THR A 10 -0.83 -11.93 -32.97
CA THR A 10 -1.36 -10.57 -33.02
C THR A 10 -2.61 -10.48 -32.17
N VAL A 11 -2.51 -9.85 -31.01
CA VAL A 11 -3.57 -9.76 -29.99
C VAL A 11 -3.92 -8.32 -29.66
N GLN A 12 -5.20 -8.04 -29.46
CA GLN A 12 -5.66 -6.74 -29.00
C GLN A 12 -5.39 -6.58 -27.51
N LEU A 13 -4.69 -5.54 -27.12
CA LEU A 13 -4.33 -5.26 -25.72
C LEU A 13 -5.42 -4.50 -24.97
N SER A 14 -6.20 -3.70 -25.69
CA SER A 14 -7.21 -2.80 -25.12
C SER A 14 -8.32 -2.51 -26.11
N ASN A 15 -9.53 -2.33 -25.59
CA ASN A 15 -10.68 -1.81 -26.36
C ASN A 15 -10.79 -0.27 -26.24
N ILE A 16 -9.73 0.38 -25.79
CA ILE A 16 -9.71 1.84 -25.66
C ILE A 16 -9.63 2.43 -27.06
N ASP A 17 -10.67 3.14 -27.45
CA ASP A 17 -10.66 3.96 -28.66
C ASP A 17 -9.74 5.17 -28.42
N VAL A 18 -8.61 5.16 -29.11
CA VAL A 18 -7.60 6.22 -29.02
C VAL A 18 -7.75 7.25 -30.14
N ILE A 19 -8.86 7.20 -30.89
CA ILE A 19 -8.99 7.90 -32.16
C ILE A 19 -9.44 9.35 -31.95
N ASP A 20 -8.52 10.27 -32.22
CA ASP A 20 -8.80 11.43 -33.03
C ASP A 20 -7.85 11.39 -34.22
N GLU A 21 -8.35 11.17 -35.42
CA GLU A 21 -7.55 11.06 -36.64
C GLU A 21 -6.81 12.37 -37.02
N GLN A 22 -7.05 13.45 -36.29
CA GLN A 22 -6.51 14.78 -36.57
C GLN A 22 -5.42 15.26 -35.61
N SER A 23 -5.31 14.66 -34.43
CA SER A 23 -4.25 14.99 -33.48
C SER A 23 -3.42 13.74 -33.22
N GLY A 24 -2.15 13.74 -33.51
CA GLY A 24 -1.26 12.60 -33.28
C GLY A 24 -1.45 12.00 -31.89
N VAL A 25 -1.54 10.67 -31.80
CA VAL A 25 -1.61 9.98 -30.53
C VAL A 25 -0.22 10.01 -29.88
N ASP A 26 -0.07 10.79 -28.82
CA ASP A 26 1.13 10.77 -28.02
C ASP A 26 1.06 9.59 -27.03
N PHE A 27 2.09 8.78 -27.03
CA PHE A 27 2.20 7.66 -26.11
C PHE A 27 3.57 7.63 -25.44
N GLY A 28 3.59 7.18 -24.20
CA GLY A 28 4.81 6.93 -23.45
C GLY A 28 4.94 5.47 -23.08
N MET A 29 6.16 4.99 -22.86
CA MET A 29 6.44 3.60 -22.54
C MET A 29 7.38 3.51 -21.34
N THR A 30 7.08 2.56 -20.44
CA THR A 30 8.03 2.08 -19.43
C THR A 30 8.30 0.59 -19.68
N GLN A 31 9.19 -0.01 -18.91
CA GLN A 31 9.44 -1.46 -19.01
C GLN A 31 8.19 -2.32 -18.77
N GLN A 32 7.19 -1.80 -18.06
CA GLN A 32 6.03 -2.56 -17.61
C GLN A 32 4.72 -2.12 -18.26
N SER A 33 4.65 -0.96 -18.91
CA SER A 33 3.40 -0.41 -19.41
C SER A 33 3.57 0.52 -20.61
N ILE A 34 2.56 0.54 -21.45
CA ILE A 34 2.31 1.62 -22.42
C ILE A 34 1.31 2.59 -21.80
N TYR A 35 1.55 3.86 -21.95
CA TYR A 35 0.69 4.95 -21.49
C TYR A 35 0.13 5.68 -22.69
N ILE A 36 -1.16 5.89 -22.70
CA ILE A 36 -1.90 6.48 -23.81
C ILE A 36 -2.83 7.56 -23.27
N TYR A 37 -2.78 8.74 -23.85
CA TYR A 37 -3.75 9.79 -23.57
C TYR A 37 -4.82 9.83 -24.65
N ASN A 38 -6.08 9.72 -24.23
CA ASN A 38 -7.24 9.90 -25.11
C ASN A 38 -7.73 11.33 -24.96
N LEU A 39 -7.52 12.14 -25.99
CA LEU A 39 -7.84 13.57 -25.99
C LEU A 39 -9.37 13.80 -25.94
N SER A 40 -10.16 12.99 -26.64
CA SER A 40 -11.63 13.15 -26.67
C SER A 40 -12.29 12.82 -25.34
N GLN A 41 -11.79 11.81 -24.63
CA GLN A 41 -12.27 11.41 -23.31
C GLN A 41 -11.57 12.13 -22.17
N LYS A 42 -10.51 12.91 -22.43
CA LYS A 42 -9.65 13.53 -21.44
C LYS A 42 -9.15 12.54 -20.37
N THR A 43 -8.75 11.37 -20.84
CA THR A 43 -8.44 10.23 -19.98
C THR A 43 -7.06 9.69 -20.30
N PHE A 44 -6.28 9.44 -19.25
CA PHE A 44 -4.96 8.85 -19.33
C PHE A 44 -5.05 7.37 -18.93
N PHE A 45 -4.66 6.49 -19.84
CA PHE A 45 -4.71 5.06 -19.70
C PHE A 45 -3.31 4.46 -19.62
N LYS A 46 -3.21 3.30 -18.96
CA LYS A 46 -2.06 2.43 -19.10
C LYS A 46 -2.51 1.02 -19.52
N SER A 47 -1.64 0.33 -20.26
CA SER A 47 -1.75 -1.10 -20.55
C SER A 47 -0.46 -1.81 -20.16
N ASN A 48 -0.56 -2.97 -19.54
CA ASN A 48 0.58 -3.79 -19.10
C ASN A 48 1.05 -4.79 -20.16
N TYR A 49 0.83 -4.52 -21.43
CA TYR A 49 1.16 -5.39 -22.58
C TYR A 49 0.41 -6.73 -22.61
N GLN A 50 -0.65 -6.90 -21.81
CA GLN A 50 -1.48 -8.09 -21.81
C GLN A 50 -2.91 -7.77 -22.28
N PRO A 51 -3.60 -8.69 -22.97
CA PRO A 51 -5.01 -8.54 -23.30
C PRO A 51 -5.84 -8.29 -22.05
N GLY A 52 -6.68 -7.26 -22.07
CA GLY A 52 -7.50 -6.87 -20.93
C GLY A 52 -6.75 -6.18 -19.78
N GLY A 53 -5.42 -6.02 -19.90
CA GLY A 53 -4.58 -5.39 -18.88
C GLY A 53 -4.53 -3.86 -18.93
N SER A 54 -5.58 -3.22 -19.43
CA SER A 54 -5.69 -1.77 -19.50
C SER A 54 -6.47 -1.19 -18.33
N SER A 55 -6.00 -0.09 -17.78
CA SER A 55 -6.66 0.62 -16.68
C SER A 55 -6.57 2.14 -16.88
N VAL A 56 -7.57 2.84 -16.37
CA VAL A 56 -7.56 4.30 -16.31
C VAL A 56 -6.66 4.73 -15.16
N ILE A 57 -5.75 5.69 -15.41
CA ILE A 57 -4.93 6.33 -14.38
C ILE A 57 -5.62 7.58 -13.87
N SER A 58 -6.10 8.43 -14.77
CA SER A 58 -6.77 9.68 -14.45
C SER A 58 -7.89 9.97 -15.44
N GLN A 59 -8.98 10.52 -14.96
CA GLN A 59 -10.12 10.98 -15.77
C GLN A 59 -10.31 12.49 -15.64
N ASN A 60 -10.96 13.09 -16.62
CA ASN A 60 -11.31 14.52 -16.64
C ASN A 60 -10.09 15.44 -16.46
N LEU A 61 -8.95 15.04 -17.01
CA LEU A 61 -7.78 15.90 -17.01
C LEU A 61 -8.11 17.20 -17.77
N ALA A 62 -7.94 18.33 -17.10
CA ALA A 62 -8.09 19.64 -17.69
C ALA A 62 -7.00 19.92 -18.76
N TYR A 63 -6.00 19.05 -18.85
CA TYR A 63 -4.86 19.12 -19.73
C TYR A 63 -5.21 18.55 -21.10
N ASN A 64 -4.88 19.25 -22.15
CA ASN A 64 -5.23 18.85 -23.51
C ASN A 64 -4.02 18.53 -24.39
N GLN A 65 -2.82 18.57 -23.85
CA GLN A 65 -1.63 18.14 -24.57
C GLN A 65 -0.63 17.46 -23.67
N PHE A 66 -0.06 16.36 -24.16
CA PHE A 66 0.99 15.58 -23.55
C PHE A 66 2.05 15.32 -24.59
N ASN A 67 3.28 15.68 -24.31
CA ASN A 67 4.39 15.47 -25.25
C ASN A 67 5.72 15.22 -24.54
N ASN A 68 6.77 14.92 -25.31
CA ASN A 68 8.11 14.69 -24.78
C ASN A 68 8.20 13.58 -23.74
N PHE A 69 7.54 12.45 -23.98
CA PHE A 69 7.57 11.31 -23.08
C PHE A 69 8.96 10.71 -22.90
N TYR A 70 9.34 10.45 -21.68
CA TYR A 70 10.60 9.82 -21.31
C TYR A 70 10.43 8.87 -20.13
N ASN A 71 11.02 7.68 -20.19
CA ASN A 71 11.02 6.73 -19.07
C ASN A 71 12.30 6.92 -18.24
N PHE A 72 12.14 7.36 -17.00
CA PHE A 72 13.22 7.44 -16.04
C PHE A 72 12.90 6.57 -14.82
N LYS A 73 13.73 5.55 -14.56
CA LYS A 73 13.57 4.63 -13.42
C LYS A 73 12.14 4.10 -13.25
N ASN A 74 11.52 3.67 -14.35
CA ASN A 74 10.14 3.15 -14.38
C ASN A 74 9.03 4.18 -14.08
N THR A 75 9.38 5.45 -13.96
CA THR A 75 8.45 6.57 -13.89
C THR A 75 8.40 7.26 -15.23
N LEU A 76 7.21 7.45 -15.78
CA LEU A 76 7.02 8.16 -17.04
C LEU A 76 7.07 9.66 -16.80
N TRP A 77 8.01 10.34 -17.45
CA TRP A 77 8.12 11.80 -17.48
C TRP A 77 7.59 12.35 -18.79
N PHE A 78 6.99 13.53 -18.74
CA PHE A 78 6.44 14.19 -19.92
C PHE A 78 6.17 15.67 -19.65
N SER A 79 5.89 16.40 -20.72
CA SER A 79 5.42 17.77 -20.66
C SER A 79 3.92 17.81 -20.79
N SER A 80 3.22 18.51 -19.90
CA SER A 80 1.78 18.70 -19.99
C SER A 80 1.34 20.06 -19.49
N GLY A 81 0.24 20.57 -20.07
CA GLY A 81 -0.34 21.85 -19.70
C GLY A 81 -1.68 22.09 -20.38
N ILE A 82 -2.35 23.19 -20.01
CA ILE A 82 -3.61 23.63 -20.60
C ILE A 82 -3.28 24.63 -21.71
N ALA A 83 -3.42 24.24 -22.97
CA ALA A 83 -3.05 25.06 -24.12
C ALA A 83 -4.01 26.23 -24.43
N LEU A 84 -5.20 26.27 -23.84
CA LEU A 84 -6.23 27.27 -24.15
C LEU A 84 -6.83 27.88 -22.87
N PHE A 85 -6.66 29.17 -22.70
CA PHE A 85 -7.28 29.99 -21.64
C PHE A 85 -6.82 29.77 -20.20
N GLY A 86 -5.54 29.68 -19.99
CA GLY A 86 -5.02 30.24 -18.84
C GLY A 86 -4.65 29.60 -17.66
N SER A 87 -4.40 28.95 -16.88
CA SER A 87 -3.72 29.03 -15.61
C SER A 87 -2.45 28.19 -15.50
N ASP A 88 -2.22 27.19 -16.33
CA ASP A 88 -1.03 26.36 -16.27
C ASP A 88 -0.49 26.06 -17.67
N GLY A 89 0.61 26.73 -18.06
CA GLY A 89 1.36 26.36 -19.24
C GLY A 89 2.02 24.98 -19.12
N PHE A 90 2.75 24.56 -20.14
CA PHE A 90 3.46 23.28 -20.14
C PHE A 90 4.53 23.25 -19.06
N GLU A 91 4.39 22.31 -18.12
CA GLU A 91 5.35 22.04 -17.04
C GLU A 91 5.79 20.57 -17.05
N PRO A 92 6.86 20.19 -16.33
CA PRO A 92 7.26 18.79 -16.22
C PRO A 92 6.31 18.02 -15.31
N TRP A 93 5.80 16.93 -15.84
CA TRP A 93 4.92 15.98 -15.17
C TRP A 93 5.55 14.60 -15.10
N ARG A 94 5.07 13.79 -14.18
CA ARG A 94 5.44 12.38 -14.07
C ARG A 94 4.26 11.51 -13.65
N CYS A 95 4.34 10.24 -14.05
CA CYS A 95 3.32 9.22 -13.80
C CYS A 95 3.98 7.90 -13.44
N ASP A 96 3.50 7.25 -12.38
CA ASP A 96 3.95 5.93 -11.93
C ASP A 96 2.99 4.79 -12.35
N GLY A 97 1.97 5.14 -13.11
CA GLY A 97 0.92 4.20 -13.51
C GLY A 97 -0.23 4.05 -12.52
N PHE A 98 -0.21 4.81 -11.42
CA PHE A 98 -1.30 4.90 -10.44
C PHE A 98 -1.79 6.33 -10.29
N GLN A 99 -0.87 7.29 -10.37
CA GLN A 99 -1.16 8.71 -10.28
C GLN A 99 -0.30 9.51 -11.25
N THR A 100 -0.78 10.70 -11.56
CA THR A 100 -0.12 11.67 -12.42
C THR A 100 0.03 12.98 -11.66
N VAL A 101 1.24 13.51 -11.58
CA VAL A 101 1.54 14.72 -10.80
C VAL A 101 2.36 15.73 -11.60
N LYS A 102 2.06 17.02 -11.44
CA LYS A 102 2.96 18.10 -11.84
C LYS A 102 4.18 18.05 -10.92
N THR A 103 5.36 17.89 -11.50
CA THR A 103 6.58 17.72 -10.70
C THR A 103 7.11 19.05 -10.19
N PHE A 104 7.18 20.04 -11.09
CA PHE A 104 7.67 21.36 -10.80
C PHE A 104 6.82 22.42 -11.52
N ASP A 105 6.79 23.62 -10.96
CA ASP A 105 6.28 24.83 -11.57
C ASP A 105 7.50 25.74 -11.88
N ILE A 106 8.19 25.43 -12.99
CA ILE A 106 9.48 26.07 -13.33
C ILE A 106 9.28 27.50 -13.78
N TYR A 107 8.25 27.75 -14.58
CA TYR A 107 7.85 29.09 -14.96
C TYR A 107 6.49 29.39 -14.32
N GLN A 108 6.55 29.99 -13.15
CA GLN A 108 5.36 30.26 -12.34
C GLN A 108 4.28 31.01 -13.10
N GLY A 109 3.04 30.55 -12.96
CA GLY A 109 1.86 31.13 -13.57
C GLY A 109 1.48 30.50 -14.91
N VAL A 110 0.80 31.28 -15.75
CA VAL A 110 0.13 30.78 -16.97
C VAL A 110 1.05 30.49 -18.16
N ALA A 111 2.32 30.88 -18.12
CA ALA A 111 3.20 30.87 -19.30
C ALA A 111 3.82 29.49 -19.59
N GLY A 112 4.03 28.67 -18.59
CA GLY A 112 4.66 27.36 -18.70
C GLY A 112 6.11 27.33 -19.16
N SER A 113 6.84 26.34 -18.70
CA SER A 113 8.28 26.19 -18.97
C SER A 113 8.60 25.41 -20.25
N ALA A 114 7.60 24.75 -20.87
CA ALA A 114 7.73 23.93 -22.08
C ALA A 114 8.91 22.95 -22.02
N PRO A 115 8.94 21.98 -21.08
CA PRO A 115 10.07 21.08 -20.91
C PRO A 115 10.24 20.15 -22.12
N PHE A 116 11.49 19.90 -22.51
CA PHE A 116 11.82 19.05 -23.65
C PHE A 116 13.21 18.42 -23.51
N GLY A 117 13.52 17.45 -24.39
CA GLY A 117 14.85 16.87 -24.50
C GLY A 117 15.30 16.17 -23.23
N TYR A 118 14.44 15.32 -22.67
CA TYR A 118 14.76 14.49 -21.51
C TYR A 118 15.85 13.47 -21.86
N PHE A 119 16.85 13.33 -20.98
CA PHE A 119 17.92 12.34 -21.11
C PHE A 119 18.52 12.01 -19.74
N GLU A 120 19.20 10.86 -19.63
CA GLU A 120 19.79 10.37 -18.38
C GLU A 120 21.32 10.39 -18.46
N ILE A 121 21.99 10.91 -17.42
CA ILE A 121 23.43 10.82 -17.21
C ILE A 121 23.67 10.45 -15.73
N ASN A 122 24.46 9.40 -15.49
CA ASN A 122 24.86 8.94 -14.15
C ASN A 122 23.66 8.79 -13.17
N ASN A 123 22.58 8.18 -13.63
CA ASN A 123 21.35 7.98 -12.86
C ASN A 123 20.57 9.26 -12.50
N ASP A 124 20.92 10.40 -13.05
CA ASP A 124 20.16 11.65 -12.93
C ASP A 124 19.43 11.96 -14.23
N LEU A 125 18.20 12.47 -14.13
CA LEU A 125 17.43 12.94 -15.27
C LEU A 125 17.74 14.40 -15.57
N TYR A 126 18.02 14.70 -16.83
CA TYR A 126 18.22 16.05 -17.33
C TYR A 126 17.17 16.40 -18.37
N PHE A 127 16.79 17.66 -18.42
CA PHE A 127 15.88 18.21 -19.44
C PHE A 127 16.08 19.71 -19.59
N PHE A 128 15.61 20.25 -20.71
CA PHE A 128 15.60 21.69 -20.94
C PHE A 128 14.23 22.28 -20.63
N ALA A 129 14.18 23.47 -20.06
CA ALA A 129 12.94 24.20 -19.80
C ALA A 129 13.20 25.71 -19.73
N ASN A 130 12.18 26.53 -20.03
CA ASN A 130 12.24 27.97 -19.94
C ASN A 130 11.71 28.45 -18.59
N ASN A 131 12.47 29.27 -17.88
CA ASN A 131 12.06 29.85 -16.59
C ASN A 131 11.63 31.35 -16.70
N GLY A 132 11.28 31.80 -17.89
CA GLY A 132 10.99 33.21 -18.16
C GLY A 132 12.22 34.06 -18.53
N GLY A 133 13.42 33.62 -18.20
CA GLY A 133 14.71 34.21 -18.56
C GLY A 133 15.45 33.44 -19.66
N GLY A 134 14.76 32.58 -20.40
CA GLY A 134 15.30 31.74 -21.46
C GLY A 134 15.43 30.27 -21.07
N VAL A 135 15.77 29.43 -22.04
CA VAL A 135 15.92 27.96 -21.86
C VAL A 135 17.16 27.69 -21.03
N LYS A 136 16.99 26.84 -20.02
CA LYS A 136 18.03 26.34 -19.11
C LYS A 136 18.04 24.81 -19.08
N LEU A 137 19.16 24.23 -18.72
CA LEU A 137 19.28 22.80 -18.41
C LEU A 137 18.93 22.58 -16.94
N TYR A 138 18.00 21.68 -16.70
CA TYR A 138 17.58 21.26 -15.37
C TYR A 138 18.05 19.84 -15.09
N LYS A 139 18.27 19.56 -13.81
CA LYS A 139 18.65 18.25 -13.30
C LYS A 139 17.63 17.81 -12.25
N PHE A 140 17.17 16.58 -12.33
CA PHE A 140 16.41 15.89 -11.30
C PHE A 140 17.23 14.70 -10.79
N ASN A 141 17.58 14.71 -9.51
CA ASN A 141 18.45 13.69 -8.92
C ASN A 141 17.70 12.43 -8.48
N GLY A 142 16.36 12.49 -8.34
CA GLY A 142 15.56 11.39 -7.82
C GLY A 142 15.90 10.97 -6.38
N ASP A 143 16.47 11.88 -5.60
CA ASP A 143 16.78 11.67 -4.17
C ASP A 143 15.57 12.03 -3.31
N PHE A 144 14.77 11.02 -2.95
CA PHE A 144 13.62 11.19 -2.06
C PHE A 144 14.02 10.97 -0.60
N THR A 145 15.05 11.64 -0.16
CA THR A 145 15.39 11.76 1.26
C THR A 145 14.66 12.96 1.87
N PHE A 146 13.93 12.72 2.95
CA PHE A 146 13.22 13.76 3.70
C PHE A 146 14.21 14.66 4.44
N ASN A 147 14.12 15.98 4.27
CA ASN A 147 15.07 16.94 4.83
C ASN A 147 14.44 17.94 5.81
N ASN A 148 13.11 17.94 5.94
CA ASN A 148 12.35 18.83 6.84
C ASN A 148 12.64 20.32 6.66
N SER A 149 12.87 20.76 5.43
CA SER A 149 13.29 22.14 5.16
C SER A 149 12.24 23.20 5.51
N VAL A 150 10.95 22.82 5.50
CA VAL A 150 9.82 23.73 5.71
C VAL A 150 9.00 23.33 6.96
N ASN A 151 8.60 22.07 7.05
CA ASN A 151 7.78 21.54 8.13
C ASN A 151 7.85 20.02 8.16
N ASN A 152 7.08 19.38 9.07
CA ASN A 152 7.06 17.94 9.22
C ASN A 152 6.09 17.20 8.28
N ASN A 153 5.49 17.86 7.29
CA ASN A 153 4.45 17.27 6.45
C ASN A 153 5.03 16.54 5.25
N TRP A 154 4.56 15.31 5.04
CA TRP A 154 4.91 14.49 3.88
C TRP A 154 4.57 15.16 2.55
N SER A 155 3.37 15.78 2.47
CA SER A 155 2.84 16.35 1.22
C SER A 155 3.62 17.55 0.69
N ASN A 156 4.44 18.19 1.52
CA ASN A 156 5.22 19.34 1.08
C ASN A 156 6.49 18.87 0.33
N GLY A 157 6.50 19.06 -0.99
CA GLY A 157 7.62 18.68 -1.85
C GLY A 157 8.95 19.28 -1.43
N SER A 158 8.96 20.51 -0.86
CA SER A 158 10.19 21.16 -0.38
C SER A 158 10.85 20.46 0.82
N ASN A 159 10.15 19.54 1.49
CA ASN A 159 10.71 18.71 2.55
C ASN A 159 11.53 17.52 2.01
N TRP A 160 11.63 17.35 0.72
CA TRP A 160 12.35 16.28 0.05
C TRP A 160 13.53 16.83 -0.76
N ASN A 161 14.66 16.13 -0.75
CA ASN A 161 15.83 16.55 -1.55
C ASN A 161 15.52 16.63 -3.06
N ALA A 162 14.58 15.82 -3.52
CA ALA A 162 14.08 15.86 -4.89
C ALA A 162 13.23 17.10 -5.22
N GLY A 163 12.84 17.90 -4.21
CA GLY A 163 11.94 19.06 -4.37
C GLY A 163 10.48 18.69 -4.63
N THR A 164 10.13 17.42 -4.53
CA THR A 164 8.78 16.86 -4.75
C THR A 164 8.63 15.56 -3.98
N THR A 165 7.38 15.16 -3.67
CA THR A 165 7.08 13.93 -2.95
C THR A 165 7.33 12.68 -3.81
N PRO A 166 7.71 11.53 -3.22
CA PRO A 166 7.90 10.29 -3.97
C PRO A 166 6.58 9.74 -4.52
N LEU A 167 6.69 8.96 -5.59
CA LEU A 167 5.62 8.16 -6.20
C LEU A 167 5.80 6.67 -5.85
N LEU A 168 4.82 5.84 -6.25
CA LEU A 168 4.81 4.40 -5.94
C LEU A 168 5.93 3.59 -6.64
N THR A 169 6.63 4.19 -7.60
CA THR A 169 7.79 3.61 -8.31
C THR A 169 9.13 4.08 -7.74
N GLU A 170 9.14 4.99 -6.76
CA GLU A 170 10.34 5.68 -6.28
C GLU A 170 10.65 5.30 -4.84
N ASP A 171 11.93 5.05 -4.56
CA ASP A 171 12.40 4.72 -3.22
C ASP A 171 12.55 5.98 -2.38
N ALA A 172 12.12 5.91 -1.10
CA ALA A 172 12.15 7.04 -0.19
C ALA A 172 12.81 6.70 1.14
N THR A 173 13.44 7.68 1.75
CA THR A 173 14.07 7.56 3.06
C THR A 173 13.65 8.71 3.98
N ILE A 174 13.19 8.33 5.17
CA ILE A 174 13.00 9.22 6.32
C ILE A 174 14.23 9.04 7.23
N PRO A 175 15.15 10.01 7.32
CA PRO A 175 16.29 9.94 8.22
C PRO A 175 15.87 10.03 9.70
N SER A 176 16.78 9.72 10.63
CA SER A 176 16.55 9.91 12.05
C SER A 176 16.49 11.40 12.44
N GLY A 177 15.79 11.71 13.54
CA GLY A 177 15.74 13.04 14.13
C GLY A 177 14.53 13.88 13.74
N PHE A 178 13.56 13.33 13.05
CA PHE A 178 12.32 14.00 12.66
C PHE A 178 11.08 13.40 13.36
N ASN A 179 9.94 14.02 13.12
CA ASN A 179 8.63 13.53 13.52
C ASN A 179 7.66 13.90 12.39
N ILE A 180 7.36 12.96 11.51
CA ILE A 180 6.72 13.24 10.23
C ILE A 180 5.22 12.98 10.29
N ASN A 181 4.44 13.88 9.71
CA ASN A 181 3.01 13.74 9.50
C ASN A 181 2.74 13.33 8.05
N VAL A 182 2.02 12.23 7.88
CA VAL A 182 1.41 11.87 6.61
C VAL A 182 0.07 12.59 6.53
N ASP A 183 0.10 13.80 6.00
CA ASP A 183 -1.00 14.75 5.93
C ASP A 183 -1.79 14.69 4.61
N ALA A 184 -1.37 13.81 3.71
CA ALA A 184 -2.05 13.41 2.47
C ALA A 184 -1.59 11.98 2.11
N ASN A 185 -2.21 11.34 1.13
CA ASN A 185 -1.77 10.02 0.69
C ASN A 185 -0.28 10.03 0.31
N ALA A 186 0.49 9.23 1.02
CA ALA A 186 1.92 9.04 0.83
C ALA A 186 2.18 7.80 -0.03
N PHE A 187 3.20 7.88 -0.89
CA PHE A 187 3.56 6.80 -1.80
C PHE A 187 5.07 6.57 -1.77
N ALA A 188 5.48 5.32 -1.91
CA ALA A 188 6.87 4.94 -2.16
C ALA A 188 6.94 3.54 -2.79
N ASN A 189 8.01 3.23 -3.50
CA ASN A 189 8.35 1.86 -3.83
C ASN A 189 8.92 1.18 -2.57
N ASN A 190 10.18 1.43 -2.23
CA ASN A 190 10.73 1.07 -0.93
C ASN A 190 10.73 2.31 -0.02
N LEU A 191 10.36 2.12 1.23
CA LEU A 191 10.38 3.19 2.22
C LEU A 191 11.22 2.77 3.43
N ASN A 192 12.24 3.56 3.73
CA ASN A 192 13.07 3.38 4.92
C ASN A 192 12.68 4.41 5.99
N VAL A 193 12.11 3.96 7.10
CA VAL A 193 11.58 4.82 8.18
C VAL A 193 12.51 4.75 9.38
N ASN A 194 13.36 5.79 9.56
CA ASN A 194 14.27 5.91 10.72
C ASN A 194 13.82 6.98 11.72
N SER A 195 12.64 7.55 11.56
CA SER A 195 11.99 8.50 12.48
C SER A 195 10.51 8.17 12.62
N PRO A 196 9.87 8.50 13.75
CA PRO A 196 8.44 8.28 13.94
C PRO A 196 7.61 8.91 12.83
N LEU A 197 6.68 8.12 12.29
CA LEU A 197 5.75 8.51 11.23
C LEU A 197 4.32 8.45 11.75
N ASN A 198 3.58 9.54 11.61
CA ASN A 198 2.22 9.67 12.10
C ASN A 198 1.25 9.91 10.92
N LEU A 199 0.35 8.98 10.66
CA LEU A 199 -0.66 9.13 9.61
C LEU A 199 -1.81 10.01 10.14
N THR A 200 -1.82 11.30 9.77
CA THR A 200 -2.81 12.25 10.27
C THR A 200 -4.09 12.27 9.44
N THR A 201 -3.98 12.40 8.12
CA THR A 201 -5.12 12.44 7.20
C THR A 201 -4.89 11.68 5.90
N GLY A 202 -3.71 11.09 5.70
CA GLY A 202 -3.35 10.33 4.52
C GLY A 202 -2.99 8.87 4.80
N ASN A 203 -3.20 8.01 3.82
CA ASN A 203 -2.76 6.62 3.84
C ASN A 203 -1.29 6.53 3.38
N LEU A 204 -0.57 5.55 3.92
CA LEU A 204 0.75 5.18 3.44
C LEU A 204 0.65 4.01 2.46
N ASN A 205 1.13 4.21 1.25
CA ASN A 205 1.07 3.22 0.18
C ASN A 205 2.50 2.86 -0.26
N PHE A 206 2.84 1.58 -0.29
CA PHE A 206 4.14 1.15 -0.80
C PHE A 206 4.03 -0.12 -1.63
N ARG A 207 4.97 -0.26 -2.59
CA ARG A 207 4.96 -1.35 -3.55
C ARG A 207 6.06 -2.40 -3.30
N GLY A 208 7.18 -1.97 -2.78
CA GLY A 208 8.32 -2.80 -2.38
C GLY A 208 8.31 -3.05 -0.87
N ASN A 209 9.39 -2.71 -0.18
CA ASN A 209 9.56 -2.96 1.23
C ASN A 209 9.37 -1.69 2.08
N LEU A 210 8.68 -1.83 3.20
CA LEU A 210 8.66 -0.86 4.29
C LEU A 210 9.62 -1.33 5.39
N SER A 211 10.76 -0.65 5.55
CA SER A 211 11.73 -0.94 6.61
C SER A 211 11.44 -0.09 7.84
N LEU A 212 10.99 -0.73 8.92
CA LEU A 212 10.64 -0.08 10.20
C LEU A 212 11.85 -0.03 11.13
N ASN A 213 12.55 1.10 11.14
CA ASN A 213 13.57 1.41 12.15
C ASN A 213 13.06 2.45 13.17
N ALA A 214 11.79 2.85 13.06
CA ALA A 214 11.05 3.70 13.98
C ALA A 214 9.55 3.34 13.92
N PRO A 215 8.75 3.69 14.94
CA PRO A 215 7.33 3.36 14.97
C PRO A 215 6.50 4.16 13.94
N VAL A 216 5.41 3.57 13.50
CA VAL A 216 4.42 4.20 12.61
C VAL A 216 3.04 4.14 13.29
N THR A 217 2.42 5.29 13.50
CA THR A 217 1.08 5.39 14.09
C THR A 217 0.05 5.62 13.00
N LEU A 218 -0.92 4.72 12.88
CA LEU A 218 -1.92 4.75 11.80
C LEU A 218 -3.07 5.72 12.08
N ASN A 219 -3.46 5.89 13.35
CA ASN A 219 -4.71 6.55 13.74
C ASN A 219 -5.91 5.91 12.99
N ALA A 220 -6.69 6.69 12.24
CA ALA A 220 -7.79 6.19 11.42
C ALA A 220 -7.41 5.96 9.94
N ASN A 221 -6.11 6.01 9.60
CA ASN A 221 -5.61 5.84 8.25
C ASN A 221 -5.01 4.46 8.04
N ASN A 222 -4.69 4.12 6.79
CA ASN A 222 -4.26 2.78 6.44
C ASN A 222 -2.82 2.75 5.93
N VAL A 223 -2.19 1.61 6.14
CA VAL A 223 -0.93 1.22 5.49
C VAL A 223 -1.25 0.15 4.44
N ASN A 224 -0.96 0.41 3.18
CA ASN A 224 -1.33 -0.44 2.05
C ASN A 224 -0.10 -1.08 1.39
N LEU A 225 -0.02 -2.41 1.44
CA LEU A 225 0.98 -3.22 0.76
C LEU A 225 0.49 -3.52 -0.66
N LYS A 226 0.81 -2.66 -1.63
CA LYS A 226 0.27 -2.69 -3.01
C LYS A 226 1.02 -3.62 -3.96
N GLY A 227 2.28 -3.91 -3.70
CA GLY A 227 3.07 -4.80 -4.56
C GLY A 227 2.85 -6.27 -4.22
N LYS A 228 2.91 -7.13 -5.23
CA LYS A 228 2.77 -8.59 -5.04
C LYS A 228 3.80 -9.21 -4.08
N ASN A 229 4.95 -8.55 -3.90
CA ASN A 229 6.01 -8.95 -2.98
C ASN A 229 6.26 -7.89 -1.89
N ALA A 230 5.34 -6.94 -1.71
CA ALA A 230 5.48 -5.91 -0.69
C ALA A 230 5.54 -6.55 0.69
N ALA A 231 6.51 -6.13 1.50
CA ALA A 231 6.76 -6.67 2.83
C ALA A 231 7.10 -5.56 3.83
N ILE A 232 6.86 -5.82 5.12
CA ILE A 232 7.27 -4.97 6.21
C ILE A 232 8.45 -5.64 6.91
N LEU A 233 9.58 -4.97 6.95
CA LEU A 233 10.85 -5.46 7.47
C LEU A 233 11.23 -4.78 8.77
N ASN A 234 12.07 -5.41 9.58
CA ASN A 234 12.63 -4.88 10.83
C ASN A 234 11.61 -4.58 11.94
N GLY A 235 10.34 -4.94 11.74
CA GLY A 235 9.31 -4.75 12.76
C GLY A 235 9.62 -5.57 14.03
N ASN A 236 9.51 -4.94 15.19
CA ASN A 236 9.79 -5.52 16.49
C ASN A 236 8.97 -4.80 17.59
N ALA A 237 9.14 -5.18 18.85
CA ALA A 237 8.37 -4.64 19.97
C ALA A 237 8.59 -3.13 20.25
N ILE A 238 9.53 -2.49 19.58
CA ILE A 238 9.79 -1.04 19.69
C ILE A 238 9.30 -0.34 18.42
N ASN A 239 9.55 -0.93 17.26
CA ASN A 239 9.27 -0.35 15.95
C ASN A 239 8.20 -1.18 15.24
N TYR A 240 6.96 -0.78 15.33
CA TYR A 240 5.81 -1.47 14.74
C TYR A 240 4.74 -0.48 14.28
N LEU A 241 3.73 -1.01 13.61
CA LEU A 241 2.57 -0.28 13.16
C LEU A 241 1.50 -0.25 14.26
N THR A 242 1.25 0.91 14.86
CA THR A 242 0.20 1.07 15.87
C THR A 242 -1.14 1.29 15.19
N THR A 243 -2.02 0.29 15.24
CA THR A 243 -3.36 0.33 14.64
C THR A 243 -4.43 0.86 15.60
N ASN A 244 -4.35 0.48 16.84
CA ASN A 244 -5.25 0.88 17.94
C ASN A 244 -6.76 0.82 17.59
N GLY A 245 -7.15 -0.14 16.75
CA GLY A 245 -8.53 -0.45 16.40
C GLY A 245 -9.19 0.37 15.29
N ALA A 246 -8.56 1.45 14.82
CA ALA A 246 -9.19 2.34 13.84
C ALA A 246 -8.55 2.23 12.43
N GLY A 247 -7.21 2.35 12.33
CA GLY A 247 -6.48 2.17 11.08
C GLY A 247 -6.20 0.70 10.78
N THR A 248 -6.02 0.35 9.53
CA THR A 248 -5.75 -1.03 9.09
C THR A 248 -4.45 -1.14 8.29
N VAL A 249 -3.85 -2.32 8.34
CA VAL A 249 -2.80 -2.73 7.41
C VAL A 249 -3.44 -3.61 6.34
N ASN A 250 -3.39 -3.16 5.10
CA ASN A 250 -4.04 -3.80 3.98
C ASN A 250 -3.00 -4.54 3.12
N VAL A 251 -3.22 -5.84 2.93
CA VAL A 251 -2.37 -6.69 2.10
C VAL A 251 -3.12 -6.97 0.79
N GLU A 252 -2.78 -6.23 -0.26
CA GLU A 252 -3.43 -6.39 -1.56
C GLU A 252 -2.92 -7.65 -2.29
N ASN A 253 -3.81 -8.33 -2.99
CA ASN A 253 -3.49 -9.52 -3.80
C ASN A 253 -2.80 -10.65 -3.01
N LEU A 254 -3.26 -10.92 -1.79
CA LEU A 254 -2.78 -12.06 -1.02
C LEU A 254 -3.32 -13.36 -1.64
N ASN A 255 -2.42 -14.23 -2.03
CA ASN A 255 -2.70 -15.48 -2.76
C ASN A 255 -1.59 -16.51 -2.51
N PRO A 256 -1.73 -17.77 -2.95
CA PRO A 256 -0.73 -18.81 -2.72
C PRO A 256 0.68 -18.48 -3.24
N THR A 257 0.78 -17.70 -4.33
CA THR A 257 2.08 -17.31 -4.89
C THR A 257 2.80 -16.26 -4.04
N ARG A 258 2.03 -15.36 -3.40
CA ARG A 258 2.57 -14.36 -2.48
C ARG A 258 3.05 -15.02 -1.19
N GLY A 259 2.38 -16.12 -0.77
CA GLY A 259 2.68 -16.83 0.47
C GLY A 259 2.38 -16.01 1.72
N GLN A 260 3.05 -16.37 2.80
CA GLN A 260 2.86 -15.75 4.11
C GLN A 260 3.39 -14.33 4.19
N VAL A 261 2.60 -13.44 4.80
CA VAL A 261 2.97 -12.04 5.07
C VAL A 261 2.99 -11.81 6.58
N ASN A 262 4.09 -11.22 7.08
CA ASN A 262 4.23 -10.81 8.46
C ASN A 262 3.79 -9.35 8.62
N LEU A 263 2.90 -9.11 9.57
CA LEU A 263 2.40 -7.77 9.90
C LEU A 263 2.82 -7.44 11.34
N PRO A 264 3.87 -6.64 11.53
CA PRO A 264 4.31 -6.19 12.84
C PRO A 264 3.41 -5.07 13.36
N ILE A 265 2.20 -5.44 13.76
CA ILE A 265 1.18 -4.53 14.28
C ILE A 265 1.10 -4.59 15.79
N GLY A 266 0.45 -3.58 16.37
CA GLY A 266 0.21 -3.54 17.82
C GLY A 266 -0.78 -2.45 18.21
N THR A 267 -1.09 -2.41 19.49
CA THR A 267 -1.81 -1.31 20.15
C THR A 267 -0.83 -0.21 20.57
N ALA A 268 -1.30 0.80 21.25
CA ALA A 268 -0.41 1.84 21.79
C ALA A 268 0.59 1.32 22.83
N THR A 269 0.30 0.18 23.46
CA THR A 269 1.06 -0.35 24.61
C THR A 269 1.63 -1.75 24.37
N ASN A 270 1.10 -2.49 23.40
CA ASN A 270 1.43 -3.90 23.19
C ASN A 270 1.76 -4.20 21.73
N PHE A 271 2.83 -4.96 21.53
CA PHE A 271 3.20 -5.51 20.24
C PHE A 271 2.47 -6.84 20.03
N ASN A 272 1.58 -6.88 19.05
CA ASN A 272 0.69 -8.00 18.75
C ASN A 272 0.78 -8.41 17.26
N PRO A 273 1.94 -8.83 16.79
CA PRO A 273 2.11 -9.16 15.39
C PRO A 273 1.25 -10.35 14.98
N ILE A 274 0.90 -10.35 13.70
CA ILE A 274 0.16 -11.43 13.05
C ILE A 274 0.92 -11.87 11.80
N THR A 275 0.83 -13.16 11.49
CA THR A 275 1.15 -13.66 10.15
C THR A 275 -0.14 -14.06 9.45
N ILE A 276 -0.24 -13.78 8.16
CA ILE A 276 -1.40 -14.13 7.34
C ILE A 276 -0.96 -14.73 6.01
N GLU A 277 -1.60 -15.82 5.60
CA GLU A 277 -1.39 -16.50 4.33
C GLU A 277 -2.74 -16.87 3.74
N ASN A 278 -2.97 -16.62 2.48
CA ASN A 278 -4.18 -17.06 1.78
C ASN A 278 -3.81 -18.14 0.76
N THR A 279 -4.31 -19.33 0.97
CA THR A 279 -4.15 -20.50 0.08
C THR A 279 -5.32 -20.64 -0.91
N GLY A 280 -6.34 -19.80 -0.79
CA GLY A 280 -7.50 -19.71 -1.67
C GLY A 280 -7.31 -18.73 -2.85
N ILE A 281 -8.42 -18.21 -3.35
CA ILE A 281 -8.42 -17.21 -4.42
C ILE A 281 -7.82 -15.90 -3.92
N SER A 282 -7.11 -15.20 -4.81
CA SER A 282 -6.46 -13.91 -4.50
C SER A 282 -7.46 -12.88 -4.01
N ASP A 283 -7.19 -12.29 -2.85
CA ASP A 283 -8.00 -11.19 -2.31
C ASP A 283 -7.14 -10.17 -1.55
N THR A 284 -7.76 -9.08 -1.11
CA THR A 284 -7.17 -8.06 -0.24
C THR A 284 -7.67 -8.25 1.18
N PHE A 285 -6.74 -8.37 2.12
CA PHE A 285 -7.04 -8.50 3.54
C PHE A 285 -6.67 -7.24 4.30
N SER A 286 -7.60 -6.78 5.14
CA SER A 286 -7.40 -5.67 6.06
C SER A 286 -7.29 -6.19 7.49
N VAL A 287 -6.23 -5.76 8.19
CA VAL A 287 -5.91 -6.26 9.53
C VAL A 287 -5.65 -5.09 10.48
N ASN A 288 -6.24 -5.14 11.65
CA ASN A 288 -5.82 -4.32 12.78
C ASN A 288 -5.90 -5.09 14.10
N VAL A 289 -5.34 -4.53 15.15
CA VAL A 289 -5.48 -5.03 16.52
C VAL A 289 -5.87 -3.90 17.45
N GLN A 290 -6.70 -4.19 18.43
CA GLN A 290 -7.11 -3.28 19.50
C GLN A 290 -6.94 -3.93 20.86
N GLU A 291 -6.78 -3.12 21.89
CA GLU A 291 -6.80 -3.58 23.28
C GLU A 291 -8.21 -4.01 23.68
N GLY A 292 -8.26 -5.00 24.53
CA GLY A 292 -9.50 -5.53 25.05
C GLY A 292 -10.02 -6.70 24.24
N ILE A 293 -10.78 -7.53 24.91
CA ILE A 293 -11.62 -8.57 24.35
C ILE A 293 -12.97 -8.50 25.08
N SER A 294 -14.06 -8.42 24.34
CA SER A 294 -15.41 -8.30 24.88
C SER A 294 -16.20 -9.60 24.72
N ASN A 295 -17.34 -9.65 25.38
CA ASN A 295 -18.28 -10.80 25.30
C ASN A 295 -17.68 -12.15 25.72
N THR A 296 -16.75 -12.13 26.68
CA THR A 296 -16.22 -13.34 27.31
C THR A 296 -16.15 -13.16 28.82
N THR A 297 -16.43 -14.24 29.56
CA THR A 297 -16.29 -14.31 31.03
C THR A 297 -15.16 -15.23 31.45
N GLY A 298 -14.51 -15.89 30.50
CA GLY A 298 -13.44 -16.86 30.73
C GLY A 298 -12.04 -16.26 30.61
N GLY A 299 -11.05 -17.15 30.64
CA GLY A 299 -9.64 -16.79 30.40
C GLY A 299 -9.41 -16.37 28.96
N ALA A 300 -8.75 -15.23 28.79
CA ALA A 300 -8.48 -14.67 27.46
C ALA A 300 -7.23 -13.79 27.45
N VAL A 301 -6.69 -13.59 26.27
CA VAL A 301 -5.71 -12.54 25.98
C VAL A 301 -6.44 -11.21 25.75
N ASN A 302 -5.98 -10.14 26.39
CA ASN A 302 -6.57 -8.80 26.31
C ASN A 302 -6.22 -8.08 25.01
N ALA A 303 -6.55 -8.73 23.88
CA ALA A 303 -6.37 -8.22 22.54
C ALA A 303 -7.43 -8.81 21.59
N THR A 304 -7.90 -7.99 20.67
CA THR A 304 -8.80 -8.42 19.60
C THR A 304 -8.18 -8.05 18.25
N TRP A 305 -7.99 -9.05 17.39
CA TRP A 305 -7.53 -8.86 16.00
C TRP A 305 -8.73 -8.83 15.08
N ASN A 306 -8.90 -7.75 14.34
CA ASN A 306 -9.94 -7.63 13.33
C ASN A 306 -9.32 -7.94 11.97
N ILE A 307 -9.88 -8.93 11.29
CA ILE A 307 -9.49 -9.33 9.94
C ILE A 307 -10.73 -9.23 9.06
N SER A 308 -10.58 -8.68 7.87
CA SER A 308 -11.62 -8.68 6.84
C SER A 308 -11.03 -8.92 5.47
N GLU A 309 -11.81 -9.54 4.59
CA GLU A 309 -11.53 -9.70 3.17
C GLU A 309 -12.30 -8.67 2.35
N ALA A 310 -11.78 -8.29 1.17
CA ALA A 310 -12.45 -7.32 0.31
C ALA A 310 -13.60 -7.94 -0.47
N ILE A 311 -13.49 -9.21 -0.85
CA ILE A 311 -14.51 -9.96 -1.59
C ILE A 311 -14.83 -11.21 -0.77
N ALA A 312 -16.05 -11.30 -0.26
CA ALA A 312 -16.46 -12.42 0.59
C ALA A 312 -16.49 -13.74 -0.19
N GLY A 313 -15.86 -14.78 0.38
CA GLY A 313 -15.84 -16.14 -0.13
C GLY A 313 -14.58 -16.50 -0.91
N ASP A 314 -14.41 -17.80 -1.13
CA ASP A 314 -13.28 -18.40 -1.86
C ASP A 314 -11.88 -18.20 -1.25
N SER A 315 -11.78 -17.54 -0.10
CA SER A 315 -10.57 -17.45 0.71
C SER A 315 -10.36 -18.69 1.58
N ASN A 316 -9.10 -19.06 1.78
CA ASN A 316 -8.69 -20.10 2.71
C ASN A 316 -7.41 -19.65 3.43
N VAL A 317 -7.58 -19.15 4.65
CA VAL A 317 -6.53 -18.36 5.31
C VAL A 317 -5.95 -19.11 6.51
N ASN A 318 -4.62 -19.09 6.60
CA ASN A 318 -3.85 -19.46 7.78
C ASN A 318 -3.38 -18.18 8.48
N VAL A 319 -3.56 -18.13 9.81
CA VAL A 319 -3.13 -16.98 10.62
C VAL A 319 -2.37 -17.42 11.86
N SER A 320 -1.45 -16.59 12.34
CA SER A 320 -0.81 -16.78 13.65
C SER A 320 -0.89 -15.49 14.46
N PHE A 321 -1.39 -15.58 15.66
CA PHE A 321 -1.55 -14.45 16.59
C PHE A 321 -0.48 -14.51 17.67
N THR A 322 0.15 -13.37 17.95
CA THR A 322 1.23 -13.27 18.93
C THR A 322 0.90 -12.23 20.00
N TRP A 323 1.18 -12.57 21.27
CA TRP A 323 0.92 -11.70 22.43
C TRP A 323 1.98 -11.83 23.53
N ASN A 324 1.99 -10.87 24.44
CA ASN A 324 2.82 -10.92 25.63
C ASN A 324 2.06 -11.45 26.85
N GLN A 325 2.74 -12.10 27.76
CA GLN A 325 2.17 -12.62 28.99
C GLN A 325 1.38 -11.58 29.81
N THR A 326 1.79 -10.33 29.77
CA THR A 326 1.12 -9.22 30.47
C THR A 326 -0.30 -8.94 29.97
N GLN A 327 -0.65 -9.45 28.80
CA GLN A 327 -2.00 -9.34 28.22
C GLN A 327 -2.93 -10.48 28.63
N GLU A 328 -2.45 -11.49 29.33
CA GLU A 328 -3.25 -12.61 29.79
C GLU A 328 -4.04 -12.21 31.05
N ASN A 329 -5.36 -12.41 31.05
CA ASN A 329 -6.13 -12.21 32.28
C ASN A 329 -5.86 -13.35 33.29
N GLY A 330 -6.21 -13.14 34.55
CA GLY A 330 -5.89 -14.09 35.66
C GLY A 330 -6.52 -15.49 35.54
N LEU A 331 -7.44 -15.70 34.59
CA LEU A 331 -8.10 -16.98 34.31
C LEU A 331 -7.53 -17.68 33.08
N PHE A 332 -6.63 -17.05 32.34
CA PHE A 332 -6.10 -17.59 31.09
C PHE A 332 -5.13 -18.74 31.33
N ASN A 333 -5.36 -19.84 30.59
CA ASN A 333 -4.52 -21.03 30.64
C ASN A 333 -4.05 -21.40 29.22
N ARG A 334 -2.78 -21.24 28.95
CA ARG A 334 -2.16 -21.51 27.64
C ARG A 334 -2.36 -22.96 27.17
N ASN A 335 -2.47 -23.93 28.08
CA ASN A 335 -2.64 -25.34 27.73
C ASN A 335 -4.05 -25.67 27.17
N THR A 336 -5.00 -24.80 27.43
CA THR A 336 -6.39 -24.92 26.95
C THR A 336 -6.79 -23.77 26.05
N ALA A 337 -5.82 -22.98 25.61
CA ALA A 337 -6.08 -21.84 24.73
C ALA A 337 -6.40 -22.30 23.29
N ALA A 338 -7.32 -21.60 22.66
CA ALA A 338 -7.66 -21.74 21.25
C ALA A 338 -7.90 -20.37 20.62
N VAL A 339 -7.85 -20.31 19.31
CA VAL A 339 -8.28 -19.13 18.56
C VAL A 339 -9.81 -19.11 18.53
N GLY A 340 -10.37 -18.00 19.02
CA GLY A 340 -11.79 -17.71 18.95
C GLY A 340 -12.09 -16.78 17.79
N HIS A 341 -13.21 -17.03 17.12
CA HIS A 341 -13.76 -16.20 16.06
C HIS A 341 -15.15 -15.71 16.50
N TYR A 342 -15.34 -14.40 16.55
CA TYR A 342 -16.59 -13.82 17.07
C TYR A 342 -17.59 -13.58 15.95
N TYR A 343 -18.62 -14.42 15.90
CA TYR A 343 -19.75 -14.26 15.00
C TYR A 343 -21.05 -14.76 15.67
N ASN A 344 -22.20 -14.31 15.19
CA ASN A 344 -23.51 -14.62 15.79
C ASN A 344 -23.55 -14.34 17.29
N THR A 345 -22.92 -13.26 17.75
CA THR A 345 -22.87 -12.80 19.15
C THR A 345 -22.13 -13.72 20.14
N THR A 346 -21.36 -14.68 19.64
CA THR A 346 -20.58 -15.64 20.45
C THR A 346 -19.17 -15.82 19.90
N TRP A 347 -18.26 -16.21 20.79
CA TRP A 347 -16.93 -16.68 20.41
C TRP A 347 -17.01 -18.16 20.04
N ASN A 348 -16.62 -18.51 18.83
CA ASN A 348 -16.59 -19.87 18.30
C ASN A 348 -15.15 -20.32 18.11
N SER A 349 -14.84 -21.59 18.36
CA SER A 349 -13.48 -22.10 18.23
C SER A 349 -13.10 -22.35 16.79
N GLU A 350 -11.93 -21.86 16.39
CA GLU A 350 -11.28 -22.24 15.15
C GLU A 350 -10.32 -23.44 15.36
N SER A 351 -10.00 -24.14 14.28
CA SER A 351 -8.98 -25.21 14.32
C SER A 351 -7.62 -24.59 14.62
N SER A 352 -7.12 -24.79 15.82
CA SER A 352 -5.94 -24.10 16.34
C SER A 352 -4.81 -25.06 16.70
N SER A 353 -3.57 -24.57 16.57
CA SER A 353 -2.38 -25.21 17.11
C SER A 353 -2.37 -25.13 18.65
N ILE A 354 -1.42 -25.81 19.29
CA ILE A 354 -1.04 -25.52 20.68
C ILE A 354 -0.29 -24.18 20.74
N VAL A 355 -0.33 -23.52 21.90
CA VAL A 355 0.47 -22.33 22.16
C VAL A 355 1.96 -22.66 22.17
N THR A 356 2.75 -21.85 21.50
CA THR A 356 4.22 -21.96 21.39
C THR A 356 4.91 -20.69 21.86
N GLY A 357 6.24 -20.74 22.04
CA GLY A 357 7.05 -19.59 22.47
C GLY A 357 7.27 -19.55 23.98
N THR A 358 8.08 -18.57 24.41
CA THR A 358 8.46 -18.36 25.82
C THR A 358 8.19 -16.96 26.33
N ASN A 359 7.42 -16.15 25.63
CA ASN A 359 7.11 -14.73 25.75
C ASN A 359 8.01 -13.90 24.80
N PRO A 360 7.38 -13.49 23.69
CA PRO A 360 5.94 -13.57 23.37
C PRO A 360 5.49 -14.99 23.02
N TYR A 361 4.19 -15.24 23.20
CA TYR A 361 3.51 -16.50 22.88
C TYR A 361 2.77 -16.39 21.55
N THR A 362 2.65 -17.52 20.85
CA THR A 362 1.99 -17.58 19.53
C THR A 362 1.05 -18.76 19.45
N ILE A 363 -0.10 -18.58 18.80
CA ILE A 363 -1.05 -19.62 18.44
C ILE A 363 -1.45 -19.41 16.98
N SER A 364 -1.67 -20.51 16.25
CA SER A 364 -2.05 -20.46 14.83
C SER A 364 -3.41 -21.11 14.60
N ALA A 365 -4.17 -20.56 13.68
CA ALA A 365 -5.38 -21.19 13.15
C ALA A 365 -5.29 -21.35 11.64
N THR A 366 -5.93 -22.39 11.10
CA THR A 366 -5.85 -22.74 9.69
C THR A 366 -7.22 -22.94 9.07
N ASN A 367 -7.28 -22.83 7.74
CA ASN A 367 -8.49 -23.04 6.96
C ASN A 367 -9.65 -22.09 7.32
N ILE A 368 -9.32 -20.85 7.66
CA ILE A 368 -10.32 -19.82 7.94
C ILE A 368 -10.91 -19.33 6.61
N SER A 369 -12.23 -19.38 6.50
CA SER A 369 -12.98 -19.00 5.29
C SER A 369 -14.02 -17.89 5.53
N SER A 370 -14.10 -17.37 6.76
CA SER A 370 -14.94 -16.24 7.12
C SER A 370 -14.20 -15.35 8.12
N PHE A 371 -14.50 -14.05 8.11
CA PHE A 371 -13.71 -13.06 8.82
C PHE A 371 -14.57 -12.12 9.64
N SER A 372 -14.16 -11.92 10.87
CA SER A 372 -14.71 -11.01 11.86
C SER A 372 -13.67 -10.82 12.98
N PRO A 373 -13.98 -10.29 14.16
CA PRO A 373 -13.01 -10.24 15.24
C PRO A 373 -12.51 -11.61 15.68
N PHE A 374 -11.20 -11.74 15.85
CA PHE A 374 -10.49 -12.89 16.40
C PHE A 374 -9.91 -12.58 17.77
N GLY A 375 -9.85 -13.58 18.64
CA GLY A 375 -9.24 -13.51 19.96
C GLY A 375 -8.55 -14.81 20.32
N VAL A 376 -7.78 -14.80 21.42
CA VAL A 376 -7.19 -16.02 22.00
C VAL A 376 -7.81 -16.23 23.36
N LEU A 377 -8.55 -17.33 23.53
CA LEU A 377 -9.35 -17.64 24.70
C LEU A 377 -9.13 -19.07 25.16
N ASN A 378 -9.48 -19.36 26.42
CA ASN A 378 -9.61 -20.74 26.86
C ASN A 378 -10.74 -21.43 26.10
N GLN A 379 -10.60 -22.70 25.76
CA GLN A 379 -11.65 -23.48 25.11
C GLN A 379 -13.00 -23.46 25.84
N SER A 380 -12.97 -23.45 27.18
CA SER A 380 -14.19 -23.32 28.00
C SER A 380 -14.93 -22.00 27.83
N ALA A 381 -14.26 -20.96 27.31
CA ALA A 381 -14.87 -19.65 27.02
C ALA A 381 -15.45 -19.56 25.58
N LEU A 382 -15.28 -20.60 24.78
CA LEU A 382 -15.65 -20.64 23.36
C LEU A 382 -16.97 -21.39 23.09
N GLY A 383 -17.79 -21.62 24.11
CA GLY A 383 -19.10 -22.28 23.93
C GLY A 383 -19.06 -23.72 23.40
N LEU A 384 -17.90 -24.35 23.40
CA LEU A 384 -17.80 -25.79 23.23
C LEU A 384 -18.36 -26.43 24.50
N GLU A 385 -19.64 -26.75 24.51
CA GLU A 385 -20.17 -27.72 25.48
C GLU A 385 -19.39 -29.01 25.25
N ASP A 386 -18.74 -29.51 26.31
CA ASP A 386 -18.25 -30.87 26.36
C ASP A 386 -19.45 -31.79 26.14
N ASN A 387 -19.67 -32.21 24.90
CA ASN A 387 -20.52 -33.34 24.63
C ASN A 387 -19.81 -34.60 25.16
N ASN A 388 -19.72 -34.73 26.47
CA ASN A 388 -19.48 -35.98 27.14
C ASN A 388 -20.68 -36.86 26.83
N PHE A 389 -20.58 -37.65 25.78
CA PHE A 389 -21.43 -38.79 25.59
C PHE A 389 -21.22 -39.74 26.81
N VAL A 390 -22.03 -39.56 27.83
CA VAL A 390 -22.19 -40.61 28.82
C VAL A 390 -22.89 -41.74 28.09
N ALA A 391 -22.13 -42.73 27.66
CA ALA A 391 -22.68 -43.98 27.20
C ALA A 391 -23.44 -44.61 28.39
N ASN A 392 -24.75 -44.42 28.42
CA ASN A 392 -25.60 -45.19 29.30
C ASN A 392 -25.48 -46.68 28.89
N GLN A 393 -24.76 -47.43 29.69
CA GLN A 393 -24.84 -48.88 29.62
C GLN A 393 -26.27 -49.30 29.95
N ILE A 394 -26.90 -49.98 29.00
CA ILE A 394 -28.10 -50.81 29.22
C ILE A 394 -27.66 -52.16 29.73
#